data_00d12d9bec9cd88291edfe9823807ebc
#
_entry.id   00d12d9bec9cd88291edfe9823807ebc
#
_cell.length_a   1.000
_cell.length_b   1.000
_cell.length_c   1.000
_cell.angle_alpha   90.00
_cell.angle_beta   90.00
_cell.angle_gamma   90.00
#
_symmetry.space_group_name_H-M   'P 1'
#
loop_
_entity.id
_entity.type
_entity.pdbx_description
1 polymer ?
#
loop_
_entity_poly.entity_id
_entity_poly.type
_entity_poly.pdbx_seq_one_letter_code
_entity_poly.pdbx_strand_id
1 'polypeptide(L)'
;LSDLNKELKMPEQLYIANEFRVTFDENGKIQSIYTFLYGKNEKGKEKTYLIDYDAKHGDSMTVWTDGYTKGNYESEMCLTPMLEILKKAGWIQQVQTWSGSFTEPQTYEILYYGRRGFLSDEGLKYIPGDADGDGVETGNRPMAQIKNGGEIIGFEVSLHIPADESITPIRYIMEPEYISLEELNQENTEQQIEEARNTERWTVDTNGGMMYFFLDDQNGWRLVIADAAAGSRYYRMEKTTDSGENWSRINDDPFLGEMGVAEGMLFFDENIGIIGLTGASQSASGLYLTRDGGATFEEIAFPMNAVTELPKLAEECGLTIDDYDYCYMPEQEGNALTVMVTTEAGEKDGIEFQSKDKGLTWEYSGVIEE
;
A
#
# COMPACT_ATOMS: atom_id res chain seq x y z
N LEU A 1 -25.19 -24.34 -2.44
CA LEU A 1 -25.92 -23.18 -1.90
C LEU A 1 -27.44 -23.37 -1.94
N SER A 2 -28.04 -23.87 -3.04
CA SER A 2 -29.49 -24.01 -3.11
C SER A 2 -30.06 -24.94 -2.04
N ASP A 3 -29.36 -26.03 -1.67
CA ASP A 3 -29.78 -26.97 -0.66
C ASP A 3 -29.59 -26.41 0.76
N LEU A 4 -28.47 -25.70 0.98
CA LEU A 4 -28.26 -24.95 2.22
C LEU A 4 -29.35 -23.89 2.44
N ASN A 5 -29.73 -23.17 1.39
CA ASN A 5 -30.77 -22.14 1.50
C ASN A 5 -32.15 -22.72 1.87
N LYS A 6 -32.49 -23.95 1.43
CA LYS A 6 -33.73 -24.62 1.83
C LYS A 6 -33.79 -24.88 3.33
N GLU A 7 -32.66 -25.22 3.94
CA GLU A 7 -32.57 -25.57 5.36
C GLU A 7 -32.36 -24.33 6.25
N LEU A 8 -31.49 -23.39 5.85
CA LEU A 8 -31.02 -22.31 6.69
C LEU A 8 -31.74 -20.97 6.45
N LYS A 9 -32.58 -20.87 5.40
CA LYS A 9 -33.28 -19.62 5.00
C LYS A 9 -32.29 -18.43 4.95
N MET A 10 -31.24 -18.58 4.14
CA MET A 10 -30.19 -17.59 4.00
C MET A 10 -30.74 -16.29 3.41
N PRO A 11 -30.12 -15.13 3.72
CA PRO A 11 -30.43 -13.84 3.07
C PRO A 11 -30.36 -13.94 1.54
N GLU A 12 -31.21 -13.14 0.85
CA GLU A 12 -31.18 -13.07 -0.62
C GLU A 12 -29.84 -12.54 -1.13
N GLN A 13 -29.30 -11.55 -0.44
CA GLN A 13 -27.97 -11.00 -0.75
C GLN A 13 -26.95 -11.49 0.29
N LEU A 14 -25.95 -12.18 -0.23
CA LEU A 14 -24.85 -12.73 0.55
C LEU A 14 -23.54 -12.06 0.12
N TYR A 15 -22.67 -11.89 1.09
CA TYR A 15 -21.33 -11.36 0.96
C TYR A 15 -20.32 -12.37 1.47
N ILE A 16 -19.10 -12.31 0.97
CA ILE A 16 -17.97 -13.10 1.46
C ILE A 16 -17.14 -12.27 2.44
N ALA A 17 -16.67 -12.88 3.52
CA ALA A 17 -15.79 -12.18 4.47
C ALA A 17 -14.36 -12.06 3.95
N ASN A 18 -13.84 -13.14 3.34
CA ASN A 18 -12.49 -13.18 2.79
C ASN A 18 -12.49 -13.84 1.40
N GLU A 19 -12.83 -15.11 1.35
CA GLU A 19 -12.78 -15.89 0.12
C GLU A 19 -13.92 -16.91 0.05
N PHE A 20 -14.26 -17.31 -1.17
CA PHE A 20 -15.02 -18.52 -1.44
C PHE A 20 -14.10 -19.49 -2.15
N ARG A 21 -13.91 -20.68 -1.57
CA ARG A 21 -13.05 -21.73 -2.09
C ARG A 21 -13.81 -23.03 -2.24
N VAL A 22 -13.67 -23.66 -3.41
CA VAL A 22 -14.20 -25.00 -3.65
C VAL A 22 -13.22 -25.83 -4.47
N THR A 23 -12.92 -27.05 -4.00
CA THR A 23 -12.15 -28.02 -4.78
C THR A 23 -13.01 -29.15 -5.28
N PHE A 24 -12.68 -29.69 -6.43
CA PHE A 24 -13.45 -30.74 -7.10
C PHE A 24 -12.55 -31.58 -8.03
N ASP A 25 -13.02 -32.77 -8.39
CA ASP A 25 -12.36 -33.64 -9.36
C ASP A 25 -12.73 -33.29 -10.81
N GLU A 26 -12.14 -33.99 -11.77
CA GLU A 26 -12.38 -33.83 -13.21
C GLU A 26 -13.84 -34.08 -13.64
N ASN A 27 -14.63 -34.77 -12.83
CA ASN A 27 -16.05 -35.05 -13.04
C ASN A 27 -16.95 -34.00 -12.37
N GLY A 28 -16.37 -33.01 -11.71
CA GLY A 28 -17.07 -31.96 -10.96
C GLY A 28 -17.60 -32.40 -9.60
N LYS A 29 -17.14 -33.55 -9.06
CA LYS A 29 -17.48 -33.98 -7.73
C LYS A 29 -16.71 -33.14 -6.71
N ILE A 30 -17.43 -32.43 -5.85
CA ILE A 30 -16.86 -31.56 -4.82
C ILE A 30 -16.05 -32.41 -3.83
N GLN A 31 -14.82 -31.97 -3.58
CA GLN A 31 -13.90 -32.55 -2.60
C GLN A 31 -13.84 -31.73 -1.32
N SER A 32 -13.83 -30.40 -1.44
CA SER A 32 -13.91 -29.52 -0.27
C SER A 32 -14.62 -28.20 -0.60
N ILE A 33 -15.19 -27.58 0.43
CA ILE A 33 -15.72 -26.21 0.39
C ILE A 33 -15.29 -25.52 1.66
N TYR A 34 -14.77 -24.30 1.51
CA TYR A 34 -14.50 -23.41 2.63
C TYR A 34 -14.93 -22.00 2.25
N THR A 35 -15.81 -21.41 3.08
CA THR A 35 -16.21 -20.02 2.91
C THR A 35 -16.87 -19.47 4.17
N PHE A 36 -16.71 -18.18 4.41
CA PHE A 36 -17.46 -17.46 5.41
C PHE A 36 -18.37 -16.43 4.74
N LEU A 37 -19.68 -16.72 4.77
CA LEU A 37 -20.71 -15.87 4.17
C LEU A 37 -21.46 -15.09 5.26
N TYR A 38 -21.93 -13.90 4.90
CA TYR A 38 -22.80 -13.11 5.76
C TYR A 38 -23.81 -12.31 4.92
N GLY A 39 -24.86 -11.85 5.58
CA GLY A 39 -25.90 -11.04 4.96
C GLY A 39 -26.91 -10.56 5.98
N LYS A 40 -27.87 -9.73 5.58
CA LYS A 40 -28.96 -9.27 6.44
C LYS A 40 -30.24 -9.99 6.04
N ASN A 41 -30.93 -10.55 7.03
CA ASN A 41 -32.24 -11.15 6.79
C ASN A 41 -33.31 -10.08 6.57
N GLU A 42 -34.55 -10.46 6.24
CA GLU A 42 -35.70 -9.56 6.00
C GLU A 42 -35.96 -8.56 7.14
N LYS A 43 -35.49 -8.86 8.37
CA LYS A 43 -35.62 -7.95 9.54
C LYS A 43 -34.40 -7.07 9.73
N GLY A 44 -33.44 -7.06 8.79
CA GLY A 44 -32.20 -6.31 8.88
C GLY A 44 -31.18 -6.85 9.87
N LYS A 45 -31.44 -8.03 10.47
CA LYS A 45 -30.49 -8.67 11.40
C LYS A 45 -29.42 -9.41 10.60
N GLU A 46 -28.15 -9.17 10.97
CA GLU A 46 -27.01 -9.88 10.42
C GLU A 46 -27.11 -11.38 10.69
N LYS A 47 -26.73 -12.15 9.68
CA LYS A 47 -26.62 -13.59 9.70
C LYS A 47 -25.27 -13.97 9.09
N THR A 48 -24.60 -14.93 9.72
CA THR A 48 -23.29 -15.41 9.29
C THR A 48 -23.31 -16.92 9.14
N TYR A 49 -22.51 -17.43 8.20
CA TYR A 49 -22.43 -18.83 7.85
C TYR A 49 -20.98 -19.20 7.54
N LEU A 50 -20.29 -19.85 8.47
CA LEU A 50 -19.01 -20.49 8.17
C LEU A 50 -19.30 -21.89 7.65
N ILE A 51 -18.99 -22.13 6.40
CA ILE A 51 -19.25 -23.41 5.70
C ILE A 51 -17.92 -24.11 5.52
N ASP A 52 -17.82 -25.33 6.03
CA ASP A 52 -16.66 -26.20 5.89
C ASP A 52 -17.11 -27.60 5.52
N TYR A 53 -16.54 -28.13 4.45
CA TYR A 53 -16.74 -29.48 3.96
C TYR A 53 -15.42 -30.03 3.43
N ASP A 54 -15.09 -31.26 3.84
CA ASP A 54 -13.99 -32.05 3.27
C ASP A 54 -14.41 -33.49 3.12
N ALA A 55 -14.50 -33.97 1.88
CA ALA A 55 -14.88 -35.35 1.57
C ALA A 55 -13.96 -36.40 2.20
N LYS A 56 -12.73 -36.04 2.60
CA LYS A 56 -11.82 -36.93 3.33
C LYS A 56 -12.31 -37.22 4.77
N HIS A 57 -13.10 -36.31 5.33
CA HIS A 57 -13.64 -36.42 6.69
C HIS A 57 -15.10 -36.93 6.73
N GLY A 58 -15.69 -37.26 5.58
CA GLY A 58 -17.03 -37.80 5.43
C GLY A 58 -17.93 -37.00 4.51
N ASP A 59 -19.17 -37.44 4.34
CA ASP A 59 -20.16 -36.85 3.43
C ASP A 59 -20.95 -35.68 4.07
N SER A 60 -20.64 -35.33 5.31
CA SER A 60 -21.38 -34.30 6.06
C SER A 60 -20.71 -32.93 5.94
N MET A 61 -21.49 -31.92 5.56
CA MET A 61 -21.09 -30.54 5.57
C MET A 61 -21.35 -29.90 6.94
N THR A 62 -20.39 -29.20 7.49
CA THR A 62 -20.53 -28.45 8.75
C THR A 62 -20.81 -26.98 8.45
N VAL A 63 -21.85 -26.44 9.08
CA VAL A 63 -22.19 -25.03 8.99
C VAL A 63 -22.35 -24.45 10.38
N TRP A 64 -21.45 -23.51 10.72
CA TRP A 64 -21.60 -22.72 11.94
C TRP A 64 -22.34 -21.41 11.61
N THR A 65 -23.35 -21.09 12.40
CA THR A 65 -24.20 -19.91 12.19
C THR A 65 -24.08 -18.93 13.35
N ASP A 66 -24.45 -17.66 13.08
CA ASP A 66 -24.49 -16.58 14.07
C ASP A 66 -23.12 -16.29 14.75
N GLY A 67 -22.02 -16.56 14.05
CA GLY A 67 -20.68 -16.13 14.45
C GLY A 67 -20.51 -14.61 14.34
N TYR A 68 -19.44 -14.09 14.96
CA TYR A 68 -19.12 -12.66 14.85
C TYR A 68 -18.41 -12.36 13.52
N THR A 69 -18.87 -11.34 12.81
CA THR A 69 -18.13 -10.67 11.74
C THR A 69 -18.38 -9.16 11.82
N LYS A 70 -17.38 -8.37 11.44
CA LYS A 70 -17.58 -6.96 11.09
C LYS A 70 -17.93 -6.94 9.60
N GLY A 71 -19.20 -7.11 9.28
CA GLY A 71 -19.67 -7.21 7.90
C GLY A 71 -19.37 -5.93 7.12
N ASN A 72 -18.64 -6.06 6.02
CA ASN A 72 -18.50 -5.04 5.00
C ASN A 72 -19.56 -5.31 3.92
N TYR A 73 -20.61 -4.48 3.86
CA TYR A 73 -21.72 -4.63 2.93
C TYR A 73 -21.50 -3.88 1.61
N GLU A 74 -20.26 -3.66 1.22
CA GLU A 74 -19.89 -3.10 -0.08
C GLU A 74 -20.22 -4.09 -1.20
N SER A 75 -20.63 -3.56 -2.34
CA SER A 75 -20.99 -4.36 -3.52
C SER A 75 -19.85 -5.26 -3.99
N GLU A 76 -18.61 -4.86 -3.76
CA GLU A 76 -17.38 -5.56 -4.10
C GLU A 76 -17.26 -6.94 -3.46
N MET A 77 -17.82 -7.12 -2.27
CA MET A 77 -17.80 -8.40 -1.53
C MET A 77 -19.02 -9.28 -1.82
N CYS A 78 -19.89 -8.87 -2.76
CA CYS A 78 -21.11 -9.60 -3.07
C CYS A 78 -20.83 -10.96 -3.71
N LEU A 79 -21.58 -11.98 -3.29
CA LEU A 79 -21.46 -13.36 -3.81
C LEU A 79 -22.16 -13.56 -5.17
N THR A 80 -23.16 -12.75 -5.49
CA THR A 80 -23.97 -12.89 -6.71
C THR A 80 -23.15 -12.90 -8.01
N PRO A 81 -22.16 -11.99 -8.20
CA PRO A 81 -21.33 -12.01 -9.41
C PRO A 81 -20.59 -13.33 -9.62
N MET A 82 -20.09 -13.96 -8.55
CA MET A 82 -19.47 -15.28 -8.67
C MET A 82 -20.41 -16.32 -9.29
N LEU A 83 -21.66 -16.36 -8.83
CA LEU A 83 -22.64 -17.32 -9.33
C LEU A 83 -22.99 -17.06 -10.81
N GLU A 84 -23.01 -15.81 -11.23
CA GLU A 84 -23.25 -15.42 -12.61
C GLU A 84 -22.06 -15.77 -13.51
N ILE A 85 -20.84 -15.50 -13.06
CA ILE A 85 -19.62 -15.91 -13.76
C ILE A 85 -19.62 -17.43 -13.97
N LEU A 86 -19.87 -18.21 -12.92
CA LEU A 86 -19.89 -19.68 -13.01
C LEU A 86 -20.98 -20.23 -13.92
N LYS A 87 -22.10 -19.54 -14.10
CA LYS A 87 -23.13 -19.94 -15.08
C LYS A 87 -22.72 -19.66 -16.51
N LYS A 88 -22.00 -18.58 -16.78
CA LYS A 88 -21.65 -18.12 -18.12
C LYS A 88 -20.27 -18.60 -18.58
N ALA A 89 -19.33 -18.81 -17.65
CA ALA A 89 -17.97 -19.25 -17.93
C ALA A 89 -17.93 -20.71 -18.40
N GLY A 90 -17.15 -20.98 -19.44
CA GLY A 90 -16.90 -22.35 -19.91
C GLY A 90 -15.90 -23.15 -19.06
N TRP A 91 -15.96 -23.00 -17.73
CA TRP A 91 -14.98 -23.61 -16.82
C TRP A 91 -14.99 -25.16 -16.85
N ILE A 92 -16.14 -25.79 -17.10
CA ILE A 92 -16.24 -27.25 -17.24
C ILE A 92 -15.42 -27.73 -18.45
N GLN A 93 -15.54 -27.07 -19.60
CA GLN A 93 -14.77 -27.38 -20.79
C GLN A 93 -13.28 -27.15 -20.56
N GLN A 94 -12.91 -26.15 -19.76
CA GLN A 94 -11.52 -25.90 -19.41
C GLN A 94 -10.95 -27.03 -18.55
N VAL A 95 -11.69 -27.50 -17.54
CA VAL A 95 -11.32 -28.67 -16.73
C VAL A 95 -11.13 -29.91 -17.61
N GLN A 96 -12.05 -30.18 -18.54
CA GLN A 96 -11.95 -31.30 -19.48
C GLN A 96 -10.73 -31.18 -20.39
N THR A 97 -10.39 -29.98 -20.82
CA THR A 97 -9.19 -29.72 -21.62
C THR A 97 -7.92 -30.03 -20.81
N TRP A 98 -7.85 -29.56 -19.58
CA TRP A 98 -6.72 -29.82 -18.70
C TRP A 98 -6.61 -31.30 -18.32
N SER A 99 -7.71 -31.94 -17.95
CA SER A 99 -7.71 -33.37 -17.54
C SER A 99 -7.19 -34.29 -18.63
N GLY A 100 -7.45 -33.96 -19.91
CA GLY A 100 -6.90 -34.69 -21.05
C GLY A 100 -5.39 -34.59 -21.22
N SER A 101 -4.73 -33.68 -20.52
CA SER A 101 -3.27 -33.46 -20.55
C SER A 101 -2.52 -34.21 -19.45
N PHE A 102 -3.23 -34.77 -18.47
CA PHE A 102 -2.64 -35.48 -17.35
C PHE A 102 -2.86 -37.00 -17.44
N THR A 103 -1.89 -37.75 -16.94
CA THR A 103 -2.00 -39.21 -16.80
C THR A 103 -2.67 -39.64 -15.51
N GLU A 104 -2.60 -38.77 -14.49
CA GLU A 104 -3.19 -39.00 -13.18
C GLU A 104 -4.31 -38.00 -12.91
N PRO A 105 -5.37 -38.41 -12.16
CA PRO A 105 -6.45 -37.50 -11.78
C PRO A 105 -5.94 -36.28 -11.04
N GLN A 106 -6.46 -35.11 -11.37
CA GLN A 106 -6.11 -33.85 -10.74
C GLN A 106 -7.26 -33.34 -9.87
N THR A 107 -6.90 -32.51 -8.87
CA THR A 107 -7.84 -31.69 -8.13
C THR A 107 -7.84 -30.30 -8.74
N TYR A 108 -9.01 -29.77 -9.00
CA TYR A 108 -9.25 -28.44 -9.52
C TYR A 108 -9.81 -27.56 -8.41
N GLU A 109 -9.50 -26.28 -8.46
CA GLU A 109 -9.98 -25.32 -7.45
C GLU A 109 -10.58 -24.09 -8.13
N ILE A 110 -11.72 -23.64 -7.60
CA ILE A 110 -12.32 -22.34 -7.87
C ILE A 110 -12.14 -21.47 -6.64
N LEU A 111 -11.60 -20.26 -6.88
CA LEU A 111 -11.45 -19.19 -5.90
C LEU A 111 -12.21 -17.96 -6.35
N TYR A 112 -12.80 -17.25 -5.36
CA TYR A 112 -13.44 -15.97 -5.55
C TYR A 112 -13.16 -15.08 -4.33
N TYR A 113 -12.73 -13.83 -4.59
CA TYR A 113 -12.40 -12.84 -3.56
C TYR A 113 -13.25 -11.56 -3.66
N GLY A 114 -14.29 -11.56 -4.50
CA GLY A 114 -15.07 -10.37 -4.80
C GLY A 114 -14.51 -9.59 -6.01
N ARG A 115 -14.69 -8.27 -6.00
CA ARG A 115 -14.11 -7.34 -6.97
C ARG A 115 -12.69 -7.02 -6.58
N ARG A 116 -11.74 -7.20 -7.48
CA ARG A 116 -10.31 -6.94 -7.23
C ARG A 116 -9.56 -6.54 -8.48
N GLY A 117 -8.36 -5.98 -8.26
CA GLY A 117 -7.49 -5.51 -9.30
C GLY A 117 -6.41 -6.50 -9.74
N PHE A 118 -5.94 -6.36 -10.98
CA PHE A 118 -4.88 -7.16 -11.60
C PHE A 118 -3.96 -6.30 -12.44
N LEU A 119 -2.67 -6.50 -12.27
CA LEU A 119 -1.61 -5.82 -13.02
C LEU A 119 -1.22 -6.56 -14.32
N SER A 120 -1.87 -7.68 -14.63
CA SER A 120 -1.59 -8.51 -15.80
C SER A 120 -2.89 -9.09 -16.37
N ASP A 121 -3.01 -9.14 -17.69
CA ASP A 121 -4.10 -9.79 -18.42
C ASP A 121 -3.86 -11.28 -18.67
N GLU A 122 -2.78 -11.85 -18.16
CA GLU A 122 -2.45 -13.27 -18.34
C GLU A 122 -3.52 -14.17 -17.75
N GLY A 123 -4.04 -15.08 -18.57
CA GLY A 123 -5.11 -16.02 -18.19
C GLY A 123 -6.48 -15.37 -18.02
N LEU A 124 -6.67 -14.06 -18.25
CA LEU A 124 -7.97 -13.41 -18.16
C LEU A 124 -8.90 -13.83 -19.31
N LYS A 125 -10.14 -14.17 -18.94
CA LYS A 125 -11.25 -14.42 -19.87
C LYS A 125 -12.45 -13.56 -19.46
N TYR A 126 -12.88 -12.71 -20.37
CA TYR A 126 -14.00 -11.81 -20.13
C TYR A 126 -15.33 -12.54 -20.22
N ILE A 127 -16.19 -12.31 -19.24
CA ILE A 127 -17.56 -12.81 -19.22
C ILE A 127 -18.47 -11.63 -19.62
N PRO A 128 -19.29 -11.77 -20.68
CA PRO A 128 -20.26 -10.75 -21.04
C PRO A 128 -21.22 -10.48 -19.91
N GLY A 129 -21.41 -9.21 -19.59
CA GLY A 129 -22.34 -8.71 -18.57
C GLY A 129 -23.34 -7.75 -19.19
N ASP A 130 -24.47 -7.56 -18.53
CA ASP A 130 -25.45 -6.51 -18.80
C ASP A 130 -25.18 -5.37 -17.81
N ALA A 131 -24.15 -4.57 -18.12
CA ALA A 131 -23.63 -3.55 -17.20
C ALA A 131 -24.59 -2.36 -16.99
N ASP A 132 -25.52 -2.14 -17.92
CA ASP A 132 -26.47 -1.04 -17.88
C ASP A 132 -27.92 -1.48 -17.65
N GLY A 133 -28.17 -2.80 -17.51
CA GLY A 133 -29.46 -3.36 -17.17
C GLY A 133 -30.51 -3.25 -18.28
N ASP A 134 -30.08 -3.02 -19.53
CA ASP A 134 -30.97 -2.88 -20.67
C ASP A 134 -31.31 -4.24 -21.35
N GLY A 135 -30.78 -5.33 -20.81
CA GLY A 135 -30.95 -6.69 -21.33
C GLY A 135 -30.09 -7.00 -22.55
N VAL A 136 -29.21 -6.09 -22.97
CA VAL A 136 -28.23 -6.30 -24.02
C VAL A 136 -26.89 -6.64 -23.44
N GLU A 137 -26.45 -7.90 -23.61
CA GLU A 137 -25.08 -8.26 -23.22
C GLU A 137 -24.09 -7.41 -24.03
N THR A 138 -23.39 -6.50 -23.35
CA THR A 138 -22.28 -5.77 -23.95
C THR A 138 -21.16 -6.77 -24.23
N GLY A 139 -21.14 -7.27 -25.48
CA GLY A 139 -20.13 -8.20 -25.94
C GLY A 139 -18.75 -7.59 -25.81
N ASN A 140 -17.76 -8.48 -25.53
CA ASN A 140 -16.32 -8.24 -25.54
C ASN A 140 -15.93 -6.84 -26.01
N ARG A 141 -15.93 -5.85 -25.14
CA ARG A 141 -15.10 -4.68 -25.42
C ARG A 141 -13.68 -5.24 -25.45
N PRO A 142 -12.96 -5.10 -26.59
CA PRO A 142 -11.55 -5.43 -26.59
C PRO A 142 -10.93 -4.52 -25.51
N MET A 143 -10.63 -5.09 -24.37
CA MET A 143 -9.89 -4.34 -23.37
C MET A 143 -8.59 -3.92 -24.04
N ALA A 144 -8.28 -2.66 -23.93
CA ALA A 144 -6.94 -2.22 -24.21
C ALA A 144 -6.02 -3.16 -23.43
N GLN A 145 -5.16 -3.89 -24.15
CA GLN A 145 -4.14 -4.69 -23.50
C GLN A 145 -3.51 -3.81 -22.44
N ILE A 146 -3.19 -4.35 -21.27
CA ILE A 146 -2.42 -3.63 -20.25
C ILE A 146 -1.09 -3.26 -20.89
N LYS A 147 -1.09 -2.16 -21.63
CA LYS A 147 0.10 -1.60 -22.24
C LYS A 147 0.60 -0.54 -21.30
N ASN A 148 1.86 -0.64 -20.93
CA ASN A 148 2.59 0.34 -20.12
C ASN A 148 2.23 0.40 -18.62
N GLY A 149 1.79 -0.72 -18.03
CA GLY A 149 1.32 -0.72 -16.64
C GLY A 149 -0.11 -0.18 -16.55
N GLY A 150 -0.79 -0.47 -15.49
CA GLY A 150 -2.19 -0.17 -15.26
C GLY A 150 -2.84 -1.35 -14.59
N GLU A 151 -4.08 -1.20 -14.18
CA GLU A 151 -4.82 -2.22 -13.43
C GLU A 151 -6.14 -2.51 -14.11
N ILE A 152 -6.53 -3.79 -14.14
CA ILE A 152 -7.89 -4.21 -14.46
C ILE A 152 -8.59 -4.55 -13.17
N ILE A 153 -9.71 -3.91 -12.88
CA ILE A 153 -10.51 -4.19 -11.69
C ILE A 153 -11.82 -4.84 -12.16
N GLY A 154 -12.24 -5.93 -11.48
CA GLY A 154 -13.51 -6.58 -11.80
C GLY A 154 -13.83 -7.72 -10.86
N PHE A 155 -15.07 -8.23 -10.93
CA PHE A 155 -15.43 -9.48 -10.26
C PHE A 155 -14.74 -10.64 -10.97
N GLU A 156 -13.98 -11.44 -10.22
CA GLU A 156 -13.13 -12.47 -10.82
C GLU A 156 -13.28 -13.81 -10.12
N VAL A 157 -13.45 -14.86 -10.91
CA VAL A 157 -13.40 -16.27 -10.48
C VAL A 157 -12.19 -16.93 -11.10
N SER A 158 -11.23 -17.31 -10.26
CA SER A 158 -10.06 -18.10 -10.66
C SER A 158 -10.38 -19.58 -10.72
N LEU A 159 -9.94 -20.24 -11.78
CA LEU A 159 -9.89 -21.69 -11.90
C LEU A 159 -8.43 -22.11 -12.06
N HIS A 160 -7.94 -23.01 -11.21
CA HIS A 160 -6.56 -23.48 -11.24
C HIS A 160 -6.40 -24.93 -10.73
N ILE A 161 -5.19 -25.44 -10.83
CA ILE A 161 -4.79 -26.77 -10.32
C ILE A 161 -3.84 -26.53 -9.15
N PRO A 162 -4.27 -26.72 -7.89
CA PRO A 162 -3.45 -26.38 -6.71
C PRO A 162 -2.10 -27.11 -6.63
N ALA A 163 -2.03 -28.28 -7.23
CA ALA A 163 -0.82 -29.13 -7.22
C ALA A 163 0.19 -28.79 -8.31
N ASP A 164 -0.14 -27.89 -9.26
CA ASP A 164 0.72 -27.54 -10.39
C ASP A 164 0.71 -26.04 -10.69
N GLU A 165 1.65 -25.34 -10.06
CA GLU A 165 1.85 -23.89 -10.22
C GLU A 165 2.42 -23.51 -11.60
N SER A 166 2.87 -24.49 -12.42
CA SER A 166 3.36 -24.21 -13.77
C SER A 166 2.23 -23.90 -14.77
N ILE A 167 1.01 -24.25 -14.40
CA ILE A 167 -0.17 -23.99 -15.23
C ILE A 167 -0.78 -22.65 -14.82
N THR A 168 -0.74 -21.69 -15.74
CA THR A 168 -1.38 -20.39 -15.55
C THR A 168 -2.86 -20.54 -15.21
N PRO A 169 -3.35 -20.01 -14.10
CA PRO A 169 -4.76 -20.00 -13.77
C PRO A 169 -5.61 -19.32 -14.84
N ILE A 170 -6.80 -19.85 -15.10
CA ILE A 170 -7.79 -19.13 -15.89
C ILE A 170 -8.63 -18.27 -14.97
N ARG A 171 -8.66 -16.97 -15.27
CA ARG A 171 -9.38 -15.97 -14.47
C ARG A 171 -10.56 -15.44 -15.30
N TYR A 172 -11.76 -15.81 -14.88
CA TYR A 172 -12.99 -15.34 -15.52
C TYR A 172 -13.43 -14.05 -14.85
N ILE A 173 -13.41 -12.94 -15.61
CA ILE A 173 -13.71 -11.61 -15.07
C ILE A 173 -15.00 -11.05 -15.69
N MET A 174 -15.83 -10.44 -14.84
CA MET A 174 -17.07 -9.76 -15.20
C MET A 174 -17.01 -8.30 -14.73
N GLU A 175 -17.66 -7.41 -15.48
CA GLU A 175 -17.66 -5.96 -15.24
C GLU A 175 -16.24 -5.39 -15.09
N PRO A 176 -15.35 -5.61 -16.07
CA PRO A 176 -14.00 -5.12 -16.00
C PRO A 176 -13.95 -3.62 -16.21
N GLU A 177 -13.14 -2.96 -15.39
CA GLU A 177 -12.75 -1.57 -15.49
C GLU A 177 -11.22 -1.52 -15.66
N TYR A 178 -10.73 -0.64 -16.49
CA TYR A 178 -9.30 -0.43 -16.68
C TYR A 178 -8.92 0.93 -16.12
N ILE A 179 -7.96 0.94 -15.20
CA ILE A 179 -7.35 2.14 -14.65
C ILE A 179 -5.95 2.24 -15.26
N SER A 180 -5.67 3.34 -15.92
CA SER A 180 -4.35 3.56 -16.51
C SER A 180 -3.29 3.78 -15.44
N LEU A 181 -2.01 3.56 -15.79
CA LEU A 181 -0.91 3.89 -14.87
C LEU A 181 -0.91 5.38 -14.50
N GLU A 182 -1.33 6.24 -15.40
CA GLU A 182 -1.43 7.67 -15.17
C GLU A 182 -2.48 8.00 -14.12
N GLU A 183 -3.68 7.40 -14.22
CA GLU A 183 -4.76 7.52 -13.23
C GLU A 183 -4.34 6.97 -11.87
N LEU A 184 -3.73 5.77 -11.82
CA LEU A 184 -3.23 5.17 -10.57
C LEU A 184 -2.17 6.07 -9.90
N ASN A 185 -1.27 6.66 -10.66
CA ASN A 185 -0.27 7.57 -10.13
C ASN A 185 -0.91 8.87 -9.63
N GLN A 186 -1.93 9.37 -10.31
CA GLN A 186 -2.66 10.57 -9.89
C GLN A 186 -3.42 10.31 -8.58
N GLU A 187 -4.17 9.21 -8.48
CA GLU A 187 -4.89 8.83 -7.26
C GLU A 187 -3.94 8.66 -6.06
N ASN A 188 -2.80 7.98 -6.27
CA ASN A 188 -1.77 7.86 -5.24
C ASN A 188 -1.22 9.23 -4.81
N THR A 189 -0.97 10.12 -5.76
CA THR A 189 -0.48 11.47 -5.46
C THR A 189 -1.51 12.28 -4.67
N GLU A 190 -2.77 12.25 -5.06
CA GLU A 190 -3.86 12.93 -4.35
C GLU A 190 -4.03 12.39 -2.92
N GLN A 191 -3.97 11.07 -2.75
CA GLN A 191 -4.02 10.43 -1.45
C GLN A 191 -2.85 10.85 -0.55
N GLN A 192 -1.61 10.87 -1.08
CA GLN A 192 -0.43 11.30 -0.33
C GLN A 192 -0.50 12.78 0.06
N ILE A 193 -1.01 13.63 -0.81
CA ILE A 193 -1.24 15.05 -0.51
C ILE A 193 -2.28 15.20 0.62
N GLU A 194 -3.38 14.45 0.56
CA GLU A 194 -4.41 14.46 1.60
C GLU A 194 -3.87 13.94 2.94
N GLU A 195 -3.11 12.86 2.91
CA GLU A 195 -2.44 12.32 4.10
C GLU A 195 -1.46 13.32 4.69
N ALA A 196 -0.62 13.97 3.87
CA ALA A 196 0.33 14.99 4.31
C ALA A 196 -0.35 16.21 4.95
N ARG A 197 -1.53 16.62 4.46
CA ARG A 197 -2.32 17.71 5.09
C ARG A 197 -2.87 17.34 6.46
N ASN A 198 -3.15 16.07 6.68
CA ASN A 198 -3.75 15.57 7.92
C ASN A 198 -2.72 15.18 8.97
N THR A 199 -1.43 15.32 8.68
CA THR A 199 -0.34 15.03 9.61
C THR A 199 0.48 16.28 9.89
N GLU A 200 1.07 16.37 11.08
CA GLU A 200 2.08 17.40 11.43
C GLU A 200 3.48 17.01 10.95
N ARG A 201 3.59 15.95 10.14
CA ARG A 201 4.83 15.38 9.62
C ARG A 201 4.78 15.28 8.10
N TRP A 202 5.91 14.97 7.51
CA TRP A 202 5.99 14.66 6.07
C TRP A 202 5.46 13.27 5.76
N THR A 203 5.03 13.09 4.52
CA THR A 203 4.69 11.79 3.94
C THR A 203 5.57 11.49 2.75
N VAL A 204 5.75 10.22 2.40
CA VAL A 204 6.56 9.78 1.26
C VAL A 204 5.69 8.92 0.35
N ASP A 205 5.60 9.32 -0.91
CA ASP A 205 4.93 8.54 -1.95
C ASP A 205 5.63 7.19 -2.14
N THR A 206 4.87 6.11 -1.95
CA THR A 206 5.38 4.72 -2.04
C THR A 206 5.83 4.33 -3.45
N ASN A 207 5.29 4.95 -4.50
CA ASN A 207 5.59 4.62 -5.90
C ASN A 207 6.68 5.51 -6.50
N GLY A 208 6.64 6.82 -6.21
CA GLY A 208 7.57 7.81 -6.76
C GLY A 208 8.71 8.18 -5.84
N GLY A 209 8.57 7.95 -4.53
CA GLY A 209 9.52 8.39 -3.51
C GLY A 209 9.58 9.92 -3.37
N MET A 210 8.56 10.64 -3.82
CA MET A 210 8.39 12.07 -3.56
C MET A 210 7.98 12.28 -2.11
N MET A 211 8.48 13.33 -1.50
CA MET A 211 8.17 13.68 -0.12
C MET A 211 7.32 14.95 -0.09
N TYR A 212 6.27 14.94 0.73
CA TYR A 212 5.33 16.06 0.89
C TYR A 212 5.28 16.51 2.33
N PHE A 213 5.14 17.84 2.52
CA PHE A 213 4.86 18.46 3.81
C PHE A 213 3.90 19.63 3.60
N PHE A 214 2.90 19.76 4.44
CA PHE A 214 1.97 20.88 4.46
C PHE A 214 2.04 21.61 5.79
N LEU A 215 2.24 22.91 5.73
CA LEU A 215 2.23 23.78 6.90
C LEU A 215 0.80 24.10 7.34
N ASP A 216 -0.09 24.22 6.37
CA ASP A 216 -1.53 24.46 6.52
C ASP A 216 -2.28 23.92 5.28
N ASP A 217 -3.59 24.12 5.22
CA ASP A 217 -4.44 23.60 4.14
C ASP A 217 -4.04 24.10 2.74
N GLN A 218 -3.32 25.23 2.62
CA GLN A 218 -2.98 25.84 1.35
C GLN A 218 -1.49 25.73 1.01
N ASN A 219 -0.63 25.92 2.02
CA ASN A 219 0.81 26.04 1.83
C ASN A 219 1.53 24.72 2.08
N GLY A 220 2.23 24.24 1.07
CA GLY A 220 2.99 22.99 1.16
C GLY A 220 4.25 22.99 0.31
N TRP A 221 5.13 22.05 0.59
CA TRP A 221 6.37 21.79 -0.14
C TRP A 221 6.46 20.33 -0.52
N ARG A 222 7.17 20.06 -1.62
CA ARG A 222 7.53 18.69 -1.97
C ARG A 222 8.95 18.59 -2.49
N LEU A 223 9.61 17.49 -2.13
CA LEU A 223 10.87 17.06 -2.73
C LEU A 223 10.57 16.08 -3.86
N VAL A 224 10.95 16.46 -5.07
CA VAL A 224 10.74 15.68 -6.29
C VAL A 224 12.09 15.12 -6.73
N ILE A 225 12.14 13.85 -7.06
CA ILE A 225 13.35 13.22 -7.57
C ILE A 225 13.63 13.77 -8.96
N ALA A 226 14.77 14.43 -9.11
CA ALA A 226 15.23 14.99 -10.37
C ALA A 226 16.06 13.99 -11.17
N ASP A 227 16.87 13.15 -10.47
CA ASP A 227 17.69 12.09 -11.04
C ASP A 227 17.98 11.03 -9.97
N ALA A 228 18.35 9.82 -10.39
CA ALA A 228 18.67 8.72 -9.49
C ALA A 228 19.79 7.85 -10.04
N ALA A 229 20.77 7.51 -9.19
CA ALA A 229 21.86 6.61 -9.53
C ALA A 229 22.30 5.77 -8.33
N ALA A 230 22.46 4.46 -8.51
CA ALA A 230 23.04 3.53 -7.54
C ALA A 230 22.46 3.64 -6.11
N GLY A 231 21.15 3.84 -5.98
CA GLY A 231 20.47 3.97 -4.68
C GLY A 231 20.43 5.38 -4.10
N SER A 232 21.15 6.33 -4.68
CA SER A 232 21.10 7.75 -4.33
C SER A 232 20.23 8.52 -5.30
N ARG A 233 19.68 9.64 -4.86
CA ARG A 233 18.77 10.49 -5.61
C ARG A 233 19.21 11.93 -5.53
N TYR A 234 19.00 12.68 -6.63
CA TYR A 234 18.99 14.12 -6.66
C TYR A 234 17.56 14.62 -6.52
N TYR A 235 17.40 15.69 -5.77
CA TYR A 235 16.09 16.29 -5.52
C TYR A 235 16.01 17.70 -6.04
N ARG A 236 14.81 18.13 -6.37
CA ARG A 236 14.42 19.52 -6.52
C ARG A 236 13.28 19.82 -5.56
N MET A 237 13.12 21.08 -5.16
CA MET A 237 12.04 21.50 -4.30
C MET A 237 10.99 22.30 -5.07
N GLU A 238 9.74 21.98 -4.80
CA GLU A 238 8.59 22.68 -5.33
C GLU A 238 7.68 23.11 -4.17
N LYS A 239 6.97 24.24 -4.36
CA LYS A 239 6.02 24.80 -3.36
C LYS A 239 4.65 24.95 -3.99
N THR A 240 3.62 24.73 -3.19
CA THR A 240 2.23 25.06 -3.48
C THR A 240 1.70 26.11 -2.52
N THR A 241 0.71 26.91 -2.98
CA THR A 241 -0.06 27.85 -2.18
C THR A 241 -1.56 27.70 -2.43
N ASP A 242 -1.96 26.60 -3.06
CA ASP A 242 -3.33 26.27 -3.44
C ASP A 242 -3.68 24.81 -3.17
N SER A 243 -3.25 24.32 -2.02
CA SER A 243 -3.57 22.96 -1.53
C SER A 243 -2.99 21.82 -2.38
N GLY A 244 -1.96 22.08 -3.17
CA GLY A 244 -1.32 21.10 -4.04
C GLY A 244 -1.95 20.98 -5.43
N GLU A 245 -2.91 21.84 -5.79
CA GLU A 245 -3.47 21.87 -7.15
C GLU A 245 -2.40 22.29 -8.17
N ASN A 246 -1.57 23.28 -7.81
CA ASN A 246 -0.44 23.71 -8.63
C ASN A 246 0.84 23.73 -7.81
N TRP A 247 1.93 23.31 -8.43
CA TRP A 247 3.26 23.29 -7.84
C TRP A 247 4.21 24.15 -8.63
N SER A 248 4.93 25.02 -7.94
CA SER A 248 5.95 25.91 -8.51
C SER A 248 7.33 25.44 -8.07
N ARG A 249 8.21 25.19 -9.00
CA ARG A 249 9.62 24.87 -8.73
C ARG A 249 10.32 26.08 -8.13
N ILE A 250 10.94 25.90 -6.96
CA ILE A 250 11.56 26.99 -6.21
C ILE A 250 13.06 26.77 -5.99
N ASN A 251 13.54 25.50 -6.01
CA ASN A 251 14.95 25.19 -5.87
C ASN A 251 15.31 23.94 -6.68
N ASP A 252 16.41 23.98 -7.42
CA ASP A 252 16.89 22.90 -8.28
C ASP A 252 17.84 21.94 -7.56
N ASP A 253 18.39 22.37 -6.43
CA ASP A 253 19.42 21.64 -5.69
C ASP A 253 19.33 22.00 -4.20
N PRO A 254 18.29 21.51 -3.48
CA PRO A 254 18.09 21.85 -2.07
C PRO A 254 19.15 21.25 -1.13
N PHE A 255 19.93 20.28 -1.59
CA PHE A 255 20.97 19.60 -0.84
C PHE A 255 22.41 19.97 -1.27
N LEU A 256 22.57 21.07 -1.99
CA LEU A 256 23.87 21.69 -2.31
C LEU A 256 24.83 20.77 -3.10
N GLY A 257 24.30 19.96 -3.98
CA GLY A 257 25.07 19.00 -4.81
C GLY A 257 25.18 17.60 -4.23
N GLU A 258 24.70 17.38 -3.00
CA GLU A 258 24.74 16.08 -2.36
C GLU A 258 23.63 15.16 -2.90
N MET A 259 23.98 13.87 -3.01
CA MET A 259 23.10 12.79 -3.43
C MET A 259 22.81 11.85 -2.27
N GLY A 260 21.55 11.44 -2.11
CA GLY A 260 21.18 10.53 -1.04
C GLY A 260 19.73 10.12 -1.09
N VAL A 261 19.20 9.81 0.07
CA VAL A 261 17.77 9.55 0.30
C VAL A 261 17.25 10.62 1.26
N ALA A 262 16.21 11.35 0.87
CA ALA A 262 15.60 12.32 1.77
C ALA A 262 14.99 11.62 2.98
N GLU A 263 15.30 12.08 4.18
CA GLU A 263 14.85 11.51 5.43
C GLU A 263 13.65 12.22 6.03
N GLY A 264 13.50 13.49 5.71
CA GLY A 264 12.42 14.27 6.26
C GLY A 264 12.36 15.70 5.74
N MET A 265 11.25 16.36 6.03
CA MET A 265 11.00 17.76 5.71
C MET A 265 10.05 18.36 6.75
N LEU A 266 10.44 19.46 7.36
CA LEU A 266 9.64 20.21 8.33
C LEU A 266 9.72 21.68 8.00
N PHE A 267 8.59 22.38 7.98
CA PHE A 267 8.53 23.84 7.91
C PHE A 267 7.79 24.36 9.15
N PHE A 268 8.38 25.31 9.84
CA PHE A 268 7.86 25.93 11.04
C PHE A 268 7.03 27.20 10.76
N ASP A 269 7.23 27.77 9.61
CA ASP A 269 6.47 28.84 8.99
C ASP A 269 6.78 28.90 7.49
N GLU A 270 6.24 29.90 6.77
CA GLU A 270 6.43 30.01 5.33
C GLU A 270 7.87 30.25 4.89
N ASN A 271 8.79 30.61 5.81
CA ASN A 271 10.18 30.94 5.53
C ASN A 271 11.17 29.93 6.10
N ILE A 272 10.95 29.45 7.32
CA ILE A 272 11.91 28.63 8.06
C ILE A 272 11.52 27.15 7.98
N GLY A 273 12.43 26.32 7.48
CA GLY A 273 12.24 24.88 7.39
C GLY A 273 13.57 24.13 7.42
N ILE A 274 13.49 22.83 7.71
CA ILE A 274 14.63 21.91 7.74
C ILE A 274 14.30 20.70 6.87
N ILE A 275 15.26 20.27 6.06
CA ILE A 275 15.21 19.03 5.30
C ILE A 275 16.40 18.16 5.67
N GLY A 276 16.23 16.83 5.61
CA GLY A 276 17.27 15.85 5.91
C GLY A 276 17.61 14.99 4.71
N LEU A 277 18.91 14.68 4.55
CA LEU A 277 19.41 13.78 3.52
C LEU A 277 20.36 12.77 4.17
N THR A 278 20.15 11.49 3.90
CA THR A 278 21.09 10.43 4.30
C THR A 278 21.80 9.85 3.09
N GLY A 279 23.06 9.46 3.24
CA GLY A 279 23.78 8.68 2.24
C GLY A 279 23.15 7.32 1.98
N ALA A 280 23.38 6.72 0.81
CA ALA A 280 22.82 5.41 0.45
C ALA A 280 23.24 4.28 1.40
N SER A 281 24.36 4.42 2.10
CA SER A 281 24.86 3.48 3.11
C SER A 281 24.21 3.66 4.48
N GLN A 282 23.47 4.77 4.71
CA GLN A 282 22.91 5.16 6.00
C GLN A 282 23.94 5.31 7.12
N SER A 283 25.20 5.56 6.78
CA SER A 283 26.30 5.77 7.75
C SER A 283 26.48 7.23 8.11
N ALA A 284 25.98 8.18 7.30
CA ALA A 284 26.05 9.61 7.57
C ALA A 284 24.79 10.30 7.02
N SER A 285 24.36 11.37 7.67
CA SER A 285 23.26 12.21 7.20
C SER A 285 23.51 13.68 7.52
N GLY A 286 22.94 14.56 6.70
CA GLY A 286 23.00 16.00 6.88
C GLY A 286 21.62 16.64 7.00
N LEU A 287 21.54 17.72 7.77
CA LEU A 287 20.36 18.56 7.88
C LEU A 287 20.63 19.91 7.22
N TYR A 288 19.63 20.41 6.50
CA TYR A 288 19.74 21.65 5.72
C TYR A 288 18.60 22.59 6.11
N LEU A 289 18.97 23.84 6.44
CA LEU A 289 18.07 24.90 6.89
C LEU A 289 17.77 25.85 5.74
N THR A 290 16.50 26.20 5.57
CA THR A 290 16.07 27.34 4.75
C THR A 290 15.55 28.47 5.62
N ARG A 291 15.73 29.73 5.15
CA ARG A 291 15.20 30.95 5.76
C ARG A 291 14.35 31.76 4.80
N ASP A 292 14.14 31.26 3.60
CA ASP A 292 13.42 31.92 2.51
C ASP A 292 12.37 31.02 1.84
N GLY A 293 11.85 30.07 2.63
CA GLY A 293 10.75 29.19 2.22
C GLY A 293 11.17 28.13 1.23
N GLY A 294 12.45 27.71 1.23
CA GLY A 294 12.99 26.66 0.39
C GLY A 294 13.68 27.16 -0.89
N ALA A 295 13.79 28.49 -1.10
CA ALA A 295 14.49 29.02 -2.25
C ALA A 295 16.00 28.81 -2.16
N THR A 296 16.56 28.87 -0.94
CA THR A 296 17.97 28.54 -0.67
C THR A 296 18.07 27.70 0.61
N PHE A 297 19.15 26.91 0.72
CA PHE A 297 19.47 26.12 1.90
C PHE A 297 20.91 26.32 2.31
N GLU A 298 21.19 26.12 3.59
CA GLU A 298 22.53 26.01 4.17
C GLU A 298 22.58 24.74 5.04
N GLU A 299 23.69 24.04 5.03
CA GLU A 299 23.91 22.89 5.88
C GLU A 299 23.98 23.30 7.37
N ILE A 300 23.30 22.57 8.24
CA ILE A 300 23.33 22.82 9.68
C ILE A 300 24.63 22.27 10.26
N ALA A 301 25.44 23.15 10.83
CA ALA A 301 26.63 22.76 11.58
C ALA A 301 26.34 22.74 13.08
N PHE A 302 26.34 21.56 13.68
CA PHE A 302 26.20 21.42 15.12
C PHE A 302 27.49 21.84 15.86
N PRO A 303 27.39 22.45 17.06
CA PRO A 303 28.57 22.87 17.83
C PRO A 303 29.24 21.66 18.52
N MET A 304 29.83 20.74 17.72
CA MET A 304 30.49 19.53 18.23
C MET A 304 31.61 19.83 19.23
N ASN A 305 32.25 20.99 19.11
CA ASN A 305 33.29 21.45 20.07
C ASN A 305 32.73 21.81 21.45
N ALA A 306 31.43 21.93 21.62
CA ALA A 306 30.78 22.17 22.92
C ALA A 306 30.41 20.86 23.65
N VAL A 307 30.54 19.72 22.99
CA VAL A 307 30.24 18.41 23.58
C VAL A 307 31.26 18.11 24.68
N THR A 308 30.78 17.79 25.87
CA THR A 308 31.61 17.53 27.04
C THR A 308 31.67 16.07 27.47
N GLU A 309 30.75 15.25 26.97
CA GLU A 309 30.71 13.81 27.23
C GLU A 309 30.13 13.07 26.02
N LEU A 310 30.52 11.82 25.82
CA LEU A 310 30.00 10.91 24.82
C LEU A 310 29.18 9.81 25.50
N PRO A 311 28.27 9.14 24.81
CA PRO A 311 27.59 7.96 25.33
C PRO A 311 28.58 6.90 25.84
N LYS A 312 28.22 6.14 26.85
CA LYS A 312 29.12 5.15 27.49
C LYS A 312 29.64 4.11 26.51
N LEU A 313 28.82 3.74 25.52
CA LEU A 313 29.23 2.80 24.50
C LEU A 313 30.42 3.30 23.66
N ALA A 314 30.59 4.62 23.54
CA ALA A 314 31.72 5.21 22.84
C ALA A 314 33.08 4.83 23.47
N GLU A 315 33.17 4.84 24.80
CA GLU A 315 34.39 4.45 25.55
C GLU A 315 34.72 2.95 25.32
N GLU A 316 33.70 2.09 25.32
CA GLU A 316 33.83 0.65 25.13
C GLU A 316 34.25 0.30 23.69
N CYS A 317 33.76 1.03 22.72
CA CYS A 317 33.99 0.82 21.29
C CYS A 317 35.19 1.63 20.76
N GLY A 318 35.74 2.55 21.53
CA GLY A 318 36.85 3.44 21.15
C GLY A 318 36.43 4.50 20.11
N LEU A 319 35.18 4.91 20.17
CA LEU A 319 34.61 5.97 19.32
C LEU A 319 35.04 7.37 19.82
N THR A 320 35.13 8.30 18.89
CA THR A 320 35.45 9.69 19.12
C THR A 320 34.32 10.60 18.68
N ILE A 321 34.39 11.89 18.96
CA ILE A 321 33.40 12.86 18.52
C ILE A 321 33.25 12.89 16.99
N ASP A 322 34.33 12.62 16.27
CA ASP A 322 34.36 12.64 14.80
C ASP A 322 33.62 11.44 14.16
N ASP A 323 33.26 10.43 14.95
CA ASP A 323 32.48 9.28 14.50
C ASP A 323 30.97 9.55 14.53
N TYR A 324 30.54 10.68 15.13
CA TYR A 324 29.14 11.08 15.23
C TYR A 324 28.75 12.01 14.09
N ASP A 325 28.29 11.43 12.97
CA ASP A 325 27.96 12.15 11.74
C ASP A 325 26.59 11.80 11.14
N TYR A 326 25.77 11.04 11.87
CA TYR A 326 24.39 10.73 11.50
C TYR A 326 23.41 11.61 12.29
N CYS A 327 22.79 12.59 11.65
CA CYS A 327 21.84 13.53 12.24
C CYS A 327 20.40 13.08 11.99
N TYR A 328 19.65 12.76 13.03
CA TYR A 328 18.21 12.51 12.88
C TYR A 328 17.42 13.79 12.60
N MET A 329 16.27 13.67 11.95
CA MET A 329 15.35 14.78 11.79
C MET A 329 14.95 15.36 13.14
N PRO A 330 14.79 16.72 13.25
CA PRO A 330 14.41 17.34 14.50
C PRO A 330 13.08 16.83 15.04
N GLU A 331 13.05 16.59 16.35
CA GLU A 331 11.81 16.41 17.10
C GLU A 331 11.42 17.72 17.77
N GLN A 332 10.12 18.03 17.74
CA GLN A 332 9.60 19.27 18.30
C GLN A 332 8.85 18.99 19.60
N GLU A 333 9.28 19.63 20.68
CA GLU A 333 8.59 19.63 21.96
C GLU A 333 8.27 21.07 22.39
N GLY A 334 7.03 21.46 22.20
CA GLY A 334 6.60 22.86 22.39
C GLY A 334 7.30 23.81 21.42
N ASN A 335 8.12 24.73 21.94
CA ASN A 335 8.91 25.67 21.12
C ASN A 335 10.36 25.25 20.94
N ALA A 336 10.76 24.13 21.48
CA ALA A 336 12.12 23.61 21.35
C ALA A 336 12.17 22.54 20.28
N LEU A 337 13.29 22.49 19.56
CA LEU A 337 13.66 21.40 18.70
C LEU A 337 14.81 20.64 19.32
N THR A 338 14.79 19.31 19.23
CA THR A 338 15.91 18.46 19.62
C THR A 338 16.38 17.65 18.42
N VAL A 339 17.67 17.48 18.26
CA VAL A 339 18.31 16.62 17.27
C VAL A 339 19.24 15.67 17.99
N MET A 340 19.11 14.39 17.68
CA MET A 340 20.07 13.39 18.08
C MET A 340 21.07 13.15 16.95
N VAL A 341 22.37 13.16 17.30
CA VAL A 341 23.46 12.84 16.38
C VAL A 341 24.11 11.53 16.86
N THR A 342 24.16 10.53 15.97
CA THR A 342 24.65 9.19 16.24
C THR A 342 25.77 8.80 15.30
N THR A 343 26.29 7.57 15.41
CA THR A 343 27.32 7.06 14.51
C THR A 343 26.78 6.45 13.24
N GLU A 344 25.52 5.99 13.25
CA GLU A 344 24.81 5.45 12.08
C GLU A 344 23.30 5.42 12.31
N ALA A 345 22.53 5.12 11.23
CA ALA A 345 21.09 4.98 11.32
C ALA A 345 20.67 3.82 12.22
N GLY A 346 19.63 4.05 13.05
CA GLY A 346 19.06 3.03 13.93
C GLY A 346 19.71 2.94 15.30
N GLU A 347 20.82 3.66 15.52
CA GLU A 347 21.42 3.79 16.87
C GLU A 347 20.51 4.61 17.79
N LYS A 348 20.50 4.24 19.07
CA LYS A 348 19.66 4.84 20.09
C LYS A 348 20.45 5.68 21.09
N ASP A 349 21.75 5.45 21.14
CA ASP A 349 22.69 6.20 21.96
C ASP A 349 23.31 7.30 21.08
N GLY A 350 23.26 8.54 21.56
CA GLY A 350 23.70 9.66 20.73
C GLY A 350 23.97 10.93 21.55
N ILE A 351 24.39 11.95 20.81
CA ILE A 351 24.63 13.31 21.30
C ILE A 351 23.39 14.14 20.99
N GLU A 352 22.84 14.82 22.00
CA GLU A 352 21.66 15.64 21.82
C GLU A 352 22.04 17.13 21.70
N PHE A 353 21.43 17.78 20.72
CA PHE A 353 21.45 19.24 20.52
C PHE A 353 20.04 19.80 20.58
N GLN A 354 19.91 21.01 21.14
CA GLN A 354 18.63 21.70 21.27
C GLN A 354 18.68 23.06 20.59
N SER A 355 17.57 23.43 19.95
CA SER A 355 17.31 24.77 19.41
C SER A 355 16.03 25.34 19.99
N LYS A 356 16.00 26.65 20.29
CA LYS A 356 14.84 27.41 20.76
C LYS A 356 14.34 28.46 19.76
N ASP A 357 14.95 28.49 18.59
CA ASP A 357 14.73 29.48 17.55
C ASP A 357 14.48 28.84 16.17
N LYS A 358 13.77 27.70 16.15
CA LYS A 358 13.40 26.95 14.94
C LYS A 358 14.59 26.43 14.14
N GLY A 359 15.67 26.06 14.82
CA GLY A 359 16.86 25.50 14.19
C GLY A 359 17.88 26.54 13.68
N LEU A 360 17.67 27.84 13.96
CA LEU A 360 18.62 28.88 13.56
C LEU A 360 19.93 28.82 14.34
N THR A 361 19.86 28.42 15.62
CA THR A 361 21.03 28.14 16.48
C THR A 361 20.83 26.87 17.26
N TRP A 362 21.93 26.17 17.56
CA TRP A 362 21.94 24.91 18.29
C TRP A 362 22.89 24.97 19.48
N GLU A 363 22.48 24.36 20.57
CA GLU A 363 23.27 24.22 21.80
C GLU A 363 23.36 22.73 22.17
N TYR A 364 24.52 22.28 22.67
CA TYR A 364 24.66 20.95 23.21
C TYR A 364 23.78 20.82 24.47
N SER A 365 22.96 19.78 24.56
CA SER A 365 22.03 19.55 25.68
C SER A 365 22.35 18.29 26.48
N GLY A 366 23.16 17.38 25.98
CA GLY A 366 23.57 16.17 26.69
C GLY A 366 23.79 14.96 25.81
N VAL A 367 23.77 13.79 26.43
CA VAL A 367 23.79 12.49 25.75
C VAL A 367 22.50 11.75 26.01
N ILE A 368 22.06 10.97 25.03
CA ILE A 368 20.93 10.03 25.13
C ILE A 368 21.52 8.63 25.21
N GLU A 369 21.03 7.82 26.14
CA GLU A 369 21.37 6.41 26.34
C GLU A 369 20.08 5.63 26.61
N GLU A 370 19.78 4.57 25.82
CA GLU A 370 18.67 3.64 26.05
C GLU A 370 19.10 2.31 26.67
#